data_62d804cb1536f43e20df3ef341a27a2a
#
_entry.id   62d804cb1536f43e20df3ef341a27a2a
#
_cell.length_a   1.000
_cell.length_b   1.000
_cell.length_c   1.000
_cell.angle_alpha   90.00
_cell.angle_beta   90.00
_cell.angle_gamma   90.00
#
_symmetry.space_group_name_H-M   'P 1'
#
loop_
_entity.id
_entity.type
_entity.pdbx_description
1 polymer ?
#
loop_
_entity_poly.entity_id
_entity_poly.type
_entity_poly.pdbx_seq_one_letter_code
_entity_poly.pdbx_strand_id
1 'polypeptide(L)'
;MNTTTQTPTVTSTWQILATTQITIRPVTASHTDLTTLQAIAAESFTATFAPYNDVRSITEYVVNNYQLPTLQAEVTAPTSATFFLEGNGQPLGYLKLNWGPTQTEPNFPGAIEIQRIYLLPAVWGQGLGHHLMDFALTYARTHHFNQIWLGVWQKNERAQHFYTRYGFQPVSTHCFWMGDHEQCDDLLLKELF
;
A
#
# COMPACT_ATOMS: atom_id res chain seq x y z
N MET A 1 -6.29 -54.74 13.63
CA MET A 1 -6.02 -53.37 14.06
C MET A 1 -5.91 -52.53 12.76
N ASN A 2 -7.01 -51.86 12.35
CA ASN A 2 -7.03 -51.05 11.14
C ASN A 2 -6.73 -49.62 11.55
N THR A 3 -5.56 -49.11 11.19
CA THR A 3 -5.20 -47.70 11.29
C THR A 3 -5.69 -46.98 10.05
N THR A 4 -6.82 -46.24 10.18
CA THR A 4 -7.31 -45.36 9.14
C THR A 4 -6.47 -44.09 9.16
N THR A 5 -5.63 -43.87 8.15
CA THR A 5 -4.86 -42.67 7.94
C THR A 5 -5.80 -41.61 7.38
N GLN A 6 -6.17 -40.62 8.18
CA GLN A 6 -6.91 -39.43 7.70
C GLN A 6 -5.95 -38.55 6.91
N THR A 7 -6.25 -38.34 5.62
CA THR A 7 -5.59 -37.38 4.76
C THR A 7 -6.08 -35.98 5.17
N PRO A 8 -5.20 -34.97 5.40
CA PRO A 8 -5.65 -33.63 5.73
C PRO A 8 -6.34 -33.01 4.52
N THR A 9 -7.58 -32.60 4.70
CA THR A 9 -8.36 -31.88 3.70
C THR A 9 -7.73 -30.51 3.49
N VAL A 10 -7.17 -30.28 2.30
CA VAL A 10 -6.68 -28.95 1.89
C VAL A 10 -7.89 -28.05 1.71
N THR A 11 -8.13 -27.18 2.69
CA THR A 11 -9.16 -26.15 2.59
C THR A 11 -8.73 -25.13 1.52
N SER A 12 -9.52 -24.97 0.47
CA SER A 12 -9.18 -24.06 -0.62
C SER A 12 -9.08 -22.61 -0.13
N THR A 13 -8.12 -21.85 -0.65
CA THR A 13 -7.78 -20.48 -0.25
C THR A 13 -8.99 -19.52 -0.23
N TRP A 14 -9.98 -19.74 -1.10
CA TRP A 14 -11.21 -18.91 -1.16
C TRP A 14 -12.28 -19.27 -0.13
N GLN A 15 -12.26 -20.47 0.47
CA GLN A 15 -13.08 -20.78 1.63
C GLN A 15 -12.61 -20.05 2.89
N ILE A 16 -11.31 -19.74 2.99
CA ILE A 16 -10.74 -18.96 4.09
C ILE A 16 -11.25 -17.52 4.03
N LEU A 17 -11.33 -16.92 2.85
CA LEU A 17 -11.81 -15.52 2.69
C LEU A 17 -13.30 -15.36 2.99
N ALA A 18 -14.13 -16.35 2.71
CA ALA A 18 -15.58 -16.29 2.98
C ALA A 18 -15.91 -16.13 4.48
N THR A 19 -14.97 -16.45 5.37
CA THR A 19 -15.13 -16.35 6.83
C THR A 19 -14.19 -15.31 7.46
N THR A 20 -13.33 -14.64 6.66
CA THR A 20 -12.37 -13.65 7.15
C THR A 20 -13.05 -12.30 7.30
N GLN A 21 -13.12 -11.78 8.52
CA GLN A 21 -13.56 -10.42 8.76
C GLN A 21 -12.45 -9.44 8.33
N ILE A 22 -12.69 -8.67 7.26
CA ILE A 22 -11.80 -7.62 6.79
C ILE A 22 -12.17 -6.32 7.49
N THR A 23 -11.18 -5.67 8.10
CA THR A 23 -11.32 -4.36 8.76
C THR A 23 -10.20 -3.43 8.31
N ILE A 24 -10.48 -2.12 8.35
CA ILE A 24 -9.46 -1.09 8.14
C ILE A 24 -9.43 -0.23 9.39
N ARG A 25 -8.26 -0.08 10.01
CA ARG A 25 -8.09 0.75 11.20
C ARG A 25 -6.90 1.69 11.09
N PRO A 26 -6.93 2.84 11.77
CA PRO A 26 -5.75 3.70 11.85
C PRO A 26 -4.55 2.99 12.47
N VAL A 27 -3.35 3.30 11.96
CA VAL A 27 -2.07 2.95 12.59
C VAL A 27 -1.81 3.98 13.69
N THR A 28 -1.44 3.50 14.87
CA THR A 28 -1.07 4.36 16.00
C THR A 28 0.44 4.49 16.15
N ALA A 29 0.91 5.50 16.90
CA ALA A 29 2.32 5.63 17.24
C ALA A 29 2.78 4.67 18.35
N SER A 30 2.02 3.60 18.65
CA SER A 30 2.44 2.57 19.57
C SER A 30 3.63 1.78 18.99
N HIS A 31 4.51 1.30 19.87
CA HIS A 31 5.65 0.48 19.43
C HIS A 31 5.21 -0.75 18.62
N THR A 32 4.11 -1.40 19.03
CA THR A 32 3.55 -2.56 18.32
C THR A 32 3.10 -2.21 16.91
N ASP A 33 2.33 -1.12 16.73
CA ASP A 33 1.88 -0.72 15.38
C ASP A 33 3.05 -0.30 14.51
N LEU A 34 4.01 0.45 15.05
CA LEU A 34 5.17 0.91 14.28
C LEU A 34 6.07 -0.24 13.83
N THR A 35 6.32 -1.23 14.70
CA THR A 35 7.11 -2.43 14.33
C THR A 35 6.37 -3.30 13.32
N THR A 36 5.06 -3.42 13.45
CA THR A 36 4.21 -4.12 12.48
C THR A 36 4.21 -3.41 11.13
N LEU A 37 4.05 -2.09 11.12
CA LEU A 37 4.10 -1.27 9.89
C LEU A 37 5.45 -1.41 9.20
N GLN A 38 6.56 -1.35 9.97
CA GLN A 38 7.91 -1.54 9.43
C GLN A 38 8.06 -2.89 8.73
N ALA A 39 7.60 -3.97 9.37
CA ALA A 39 7.70 -5.31 8.81
C ALA A 39 6.89 -5.45 7.50
N ILE A 40 5.63 -5.00 7.50
CA ILE A 40 4.76 -5.08 6.33
C ILE A 40 5.28 -4.20 5.19
N ALA A 41 5.75 -2.98 5.50
CA ALA A 41 6.29 -2.06 4.51
C ALA A 41 7.55 -2.64 3.85
N ALA A 42 8.48 -3.18 4.64
CA ALA A 42 9.69 -3.82 4.15
C ALA A 42 9.39 -5.04 3.27
N GLU A 43 8.52 -5.95 3.74
CA GLU A 43 8.16 -7.17 3.02
C GLU A 43 7.43 -6.87 1.70
N SER A 44 6.41 -6.02 1.74
CA SER A 44 5.60 -5.70 0.57
C SER A 44 6.38 -4.91 -0.48
N PHE A 45 7.23 -3.97 -0.06
CA PHE A 45 8.13 -3.23 -0.95
C PHE A 45 9.12 -4.18 -1.61
N THR A 46 9.82 -4.98 -0.82
CA THR A 46 10.79 -5.96 -1.32
C THR A 46 10.14 -6.89 -2.35
N ALA A 47 8.99 -7.47 -2.03
CA ALA A 47 8.29 -8.36 -2.95
C ALA A 47 7.87 -7.69 -4.27
N THR A 48 7.54 -6.40 -4.22
CA THR A 48 7.13 -5.64 -5.41
C THR A 48 8.31 -5.32 -6.31
N PHE A 49 9.44 -4.92 -5.75
CA PHE A 49 10.56 -4.33 -6.51
C PHE A 49 11.76 -5.26 -6.72
N ALA A 50 11.94 -6.31 -5.90
CA ALA A 50 13.06 -7.24 -6.02
C ALA A 50 13.16 -7.96 -7.38
N PRO A 51 12.08 -8.28 -8.12
CA PRO A 51 12.21 -8.88 -9.44
C PRO A 51 12.94 -8.00 -10.48
N TYR A 52 13.08 -6.72 -10.21
CA TYR A 52 13.56 -5.72 -11.17
C TYR A 52 14.76 -4.92 -10.68
N ASN A 53 15.15 -5.06 -9.43
CA ASN A 53 16.22 -4.29 -8.81
C ASN A 53 17.16 -5.22 -8.04
N ASP A 54 18.42 -4.82 -7.90
CA ASP A 54 19.38 -5.57 -7.11
C ASP A 54 19.08 -5.53 -5.60
N VAL A 55 19.54 -6.55 -4.90
CA VAL A 55 19.30 -6.74 -3.47
C VAL A 55 19.82 -5.57 -2.64
N ARG A 56 20.95 -4.97 -3.03
CA ARG A 56 21.57 -3.87 -2.30
C ARG A 56 20.70 -2.62 -2.35
N SER A 57 20.25 -2.23 -3.55
CA SER A 57 19.40 -1.06 -3.75
C SER A 57 18.07 -1.20 -2.99
N ILE A 58 17.45 -2.39 -2.99
CA ILE A 58 16.25 -2.67 -2.21
C ILE A 58 16.53 -2.55 -0.70
N THR A 59 17.63 -3.14 -0.23
CA THR A 59 17.98 -3.11 1.20
C THR A 59 18.25 -1.68 1.67
N GLU A 60 19.00 -0.90 0.90
CA GLU A 60 19.31 0.50 1.20
C GLU A 60 18.01 1.33 1.25
N TYR A 61 17.10 1.14 0.31
CA TYR A 61 15.80 1.82 0.32
C TYR A 61 14.99 1.48 1.57
N VAL A 62 14.84 0.19 1.89
CA VAL A 62 14.09 -0.28 3.07
C VAL A 62 14.69 0.27 4.36
N VAL A 63 16.01 0.19 4.52
CA VAL A 63 16.71 0.71 5.71
C VAL A 63 16.54 2.22 5.85
N ASN A 64 16.59 2.98 4.76
CA ASN A 64 16.52 4.43 4.82
C ASN A 64 15.09 4.96 5.03
N ASN A 65 14.08 4.27 4.48
CA ASN A 65 12.70 4.79 4.44
C ASN A 65 11.77 4.20 5.50
N TYR A 66 12.09 3.02 6.07
CA TYR A 66 11.20 2.34 7.01
C TYR A 66 11.78 2.22 8.43
N GLN A 67 12.62 3.18 8.85
CA GLN A 67 13.08 3.24 10.24
C GLN A 67 11.94 3.65 11.18
N LEU A 68 11.93 3.11 12.40
CA LEU A 68 10.88 3.41 13.39
C LEU A 68 10.69 4.92 13.65
N PRO A 69 11.75 5.75 13.80
CA PRO A 69 11.58 7.19 13.96
C PRO A 69 10.91 7.85 12.75
N THR A 70 11.26 7.43 11.52
CA THR A 70 10.65 7.92 10.28
C THR A 70 9.16 7.57 10.24
N LEU A 71 8.82 6.30 10.49
CA LEU A 71 7.43 5.84 10.49
C LEU A 71 6.62 6.52 11.60
N GLN A 72 7.20 6.75 12.78
CA GLN A 72 6.57 7.49 13.86
C GLN A 72 6.26 8.93 13.43
N ALA A 73 7.22 9.62 12.81
CA ALA A 73 7.01 10.99 12.31
C ALA A 73 5.89 11.02 11.24
N GLU A 74 5.88 10.05 10.32
CA GLU A 74 4.84 9.93 9.29
C GLU A 74 3.44 9.68 9.89
N VAL A 75 3.33 8.75 10.85
CA VAL A 75 2.04 8.39 11.50
C VAL A 75 1.49 9.54 12.34
N THR A 76 2.35 10.37 12.91
CA THR A 76 1.94 11.51 13.76
C THR A 76 1.83 12.84 13.02
N ALA A 77 2.17 12.88 11.72
CA ALA A 77 2.09 14.11 10.93
C ALA A 77 0.62 14.54 10.77
N PRO A 78 0.29 15.84 10.98
CA PRO A 78 -1.10 16.32 10.98
C PRO A 78 -1.77 16.30 9.60
N THR A 79 -0.98 16.16 8.53
CA THR A 79 -1.44 16.11 7.15
C THR A 79 -1.15 14.77 6.48
N SER A 80 -1.05 13.70 7.29
CA SER A 80 -0.89 12.31 6.85
C SER A 80 -1.80 11.39 7.66
N ALA A 81 -2.21 10.29 7.05
CA ALA A 81 -2.96 9.24 7.74
C ALA A 81 -2.53 7.87 7.22
N THR A 82 -2.23 6.95 8.13
CA THR A 82 -1.84 5.58 7.80
C THR A 82 -2.83 4.60 8.39
N PHE A 83 -3.19 3.57 7.62
CA PHE A 83 -4.20 2.58 8.00
C PHE A 83 -3.68 1.17 7.72
N PHE A 84 -3.95 0.22 8.62
CA PHE A 84 -3.83 -1.20 8.32
C PHE A 84 -5.11 -1.73 7.69
N LEU A 85 -4.96 -2.64 6.72
CA LEU A 85 -6.00 -3.59 6.34
C LEU A 85 -5.73 -4.88 7.10
N GLU A 86 -6.71 -5.34 7.86
CA GLU A 86 -6.61 -6.51 8.70
C GLU A 86 -7.61 -7.59 8.27
N GLY A 87 -7.16 -8.85 8.36
CA GLY A 87 -8.03 -10.02 8.26
C GLY A 87 -8.03 -10.77 9.58
N ASN A 88 -9.19 -10.88 10.24
CA ASN A 88 -9.32 -11.49 11.56
C ASN A 88 -8.34 -10.87 12.59
N GLY A 89 -8.13 -9.56 12.55
CA GLY A 89 -7.23 -8.84 13.44
C GLY A 89 -5.74 -8.99 13.12
N GLN A 90 -5.39 -9.62 12.01
CA GLN A 90 -3.99 -9.72 11.53
C GLN A 90 -3.77 -8.75 10.37
N PRO A 91 -2.77 -7.87 10.46
CA PRO A 91 -2.45 -6.95 9.38
C PRO A 91 -1.99 -7.68 8.12
N LEU A 92 -2.66 -7.39 6.99
CA LEU A 92 -2.44 -7.99 5.67
C LEU A 92 -1.90 -6.99 4.65
N GLY A 93 -1.92 -5.71 5.00
CA GLY A 93 -1.47 -4.62 4.14
C GLY A 93 -1.68 -3.28 4.79
N TYR A 94 -1.32 -2.21 4.10
CA TYR A 94 -1.49 -0.86 4.61
C TYR A 94 -1.72 0.16 3.49
N LEU A 95 -2.32 1.28 3.89
CA LEU A 95 -2.57 2.47 3.09
C LEU A 95 -1.94 3.67 3.79
N LYS A 96 -1.24 4.53 3.05
CA LYS A 96 -0.79 5.84 3.52
C LYS A 96 -1.34 6.93 2.61
N LEU A 97 -2.00 7.89 3.22
CA LEU A 97 -2.57 9.08 2.58
C LEU A 97 -1.84 10.32 3.07
N ASN A 98 -1.56 11.26 2.15
CA ASN A 98 -0.96 12.55 2.47
C ASN A 98 -1.77 13.69 1.85
N TRP A 99 -1.71 14.87 2.45
CA TRP A 99 -2.26 16.09 1.88
C TRP A 99 -1.46 17.31 2.32
N GLY A 100 -1.60 18.42 1.61
CA GLY A 100 -0.86 19.64 1.92
C GLY A 100 0.66 19.41 1.88
N PRO A 101 1.42 19.83 2.92
CA PRO A 101 2.89 19.82 2.87
C PRO A 101 3.53 18.41 2.97
N THR A 102 2.77 17.37 3.28
CA THR A 102 3.29 15.99 3.35
C THR A 102 3.19 15.24 2.03
N GLN A 103 2.54 15.81 1.01
CA GLN A 103 2.53 15.22 -0.33
C GLN A 103 3.94 15.18 -0.91
N THR A 104 4.22 14.13 -1.70
CA THR A 104 5.53 13.93 -2.32
C THR A 104 5.75 14.84 -3.53
N GLU A 105 4.66 15.32 -4.16
CA GLU A 105 4.70 16.23 -5.28
C GLU A 105 3.95 17.55 -4.96
N PRO A 106 4.55 18.72 -5.26
CA PRO A 106 3.91 20.01 -4.99
C PRO A 106 2.83 20.39 -6.02
N ASN A 107 2.71 19.65 -7.11
CA ASN A 107 1.93 20.02 -8.29
C ASN A 107 0.42 19.76 -8.14
N PHE A 108 -0.02 19.19 -7.02
CA PHE A 108 -1.42 18.83 -6.76
C PHE A 108 -2.00 19.56 -5.53
N PRO A 109 -2.00 20.91 -5.51
CA PRO A 109 -2.51 21.64 -4.36
C PRO A 109 -4.00 21.36 -4.16
N GLY A 110 -4.40 21.04 -2.92
CA GLY A 110 -5.80 20.74 -2.59
C GLY A 110 -6.24 19.29 -2.91
N ALA A 111 -5.40 18.48 -3.51
CA ALA A 111 -5.63 17.05 -3.67
C ALA A 111 -5.13 16.23 -2.46
N ILE A 112 -5.55 14.97 -2.40
CA ILE A 112 -5.00 13.98 -1.48
C ILE A 112 -4.19 12.95 -2.27
N GLU A 113 -3.03 12.57 -1.73
CA GLU A 113 -2.14 11.57 -2.30
C GLU A 113 -2.40 10.19 -1.69
N ILE A 114 -2.45 9.15 -2.50
CA ILE A 114 -2.18 7.77 -2.07
C ILE A 114 -0.68 7.55 -2.22
N GLN A 115 0.10 7.82 -1.16
CA GLN A 115 1.54 7.63 -1.22
C GLN A 115 1.93 6.15 -1.20
N ARG A 116 1.20 5.32 -0.43
CA ARG A 116 1.48 3.89 -0.32
C ARG A 116 0.16 3.12 -0.22
N ILE A 117 0.04 2.08 -1.03
CA ILE A 117 -1.05 1.11 -0.99
C ILE A 117 -0.46 -0.27 -1.27
N TYR A 118 -0.22 -1.03 -0.22
CA TYR A 118 0.49 -2.30 -0.30
C TYR A 118 -0.24 -3.41 0.44
N LEU A 119 -0.13 -4.61 -0.11
CA LEU A 119 -0.58 -5.86 0.49
C LEU A 119 0.60 -6.82 0.61
N LEU A 120 0.60 -7.64 1.65
CA LEU A 120 1.54 -8.75 1.77
C LEU A 120 1.39 -9.71 0.58
N PRO A 121 2.49 -10.30 0.08
CA PRO A 121 2.46 -11.22 -1.06
C PRO A 121 1.48 -12.39 -0.89
N ALA A 122 1.37 -12.91 0.32
CA ALA A 122 0.51 -14.04 0.67
C ALA A 122 -0.98 -13.82 0.34
N VAL A 123 -1.40 -12.54 0.20
CA VAL A 123 -2.80 -12.19 -0.06
C VAL A 123 -3.03 -11.49 -1.40
N TRP A 124 -2.03 -11.50 -2.27
CA TRP A 124 -2.19 -10.95 -3.63
C TRP A 124 -3.20 -11.76 -4.46
N GLY A 125 -3.91 -11.05 -5.34
CA GLY A 125 -4.90 -11.68 -6.22
C GLY A 125 -6.24 -12.02 -5.56
N GLN A 126 -6.39 -11.74 -4.27
CA GLN A 126 -7.60 -12.07 -3.49
C GLN A 126 -8.61 -10.91 -3.40
N GLY A 127 -8.43 -9.86 -4.20
CA GLY A 127 -9.36 -8.71 -4.23
C GLY A 127 -9.18 -7.70 -3.10
N LEU A 128 -8.27 -7.93 -2.15
CA LEU A 128 -8.12 -7.07 -0.96
C LEU A 128 -7.67 -5.63 -1.28
N GLY A 129 -7.00 -5.42 -2.42
CA GLY A 129 -6.66 -4.08 -2.90
C GLY A 129 -7.87 -3.18 -3.12
N HIS A 130 -9.03 -3.78 -3.48
CA HIS A 130 -10.27 -3.02 -3.64
C HIS A 130 -10.75 -2.42 -2.31
N HIS A 131 -10.63 -3.15 -1.19
CA HIS A 131 -10.99 -2.61 0.13
C HIS A 131 -10.18 -1.37 0.48
N LEU A 132 -8.86 -1.38 0.23
CA LEU A 132 -7.99 -0.22 0.48
C LEU A 132 -8.31 0.96 -0.45
N MET A 133 -8.54 0.70 -1.74
CA MET A 133 -8.87 1.74 -2.71
C MET A 133 -10.24 2.36 -2.43
N ASP A 134 -11.26 1.56 -2.19
CA ASP A 134 -12.61 2.03 -1.86
C ASP A 134 -12.59 2.86 -0.56
N PHE A 135 -11.80 2.42 0.43
CA PHE A 135 -11.58 3.19 1.65
C PHE A 135 -10.89 4.54 1.36
N ALA A 136 -9.82 4.56 0.56
CA ALA A 136 -9.09 5.78 0.20
C ALA A 136 -10.02 6.79 -0.52
N LEU A 137 -10.83 6.32 -1.47
CA LEU A 137 -11.79 7.17 -2.20
C LEU A 137 -12.89 7.70 -1.26
N THR A 138 -13.39 6.87 -0.34
CA THR A 138 -14.37 7.27 0.66
C THR A 138 -13.78 8.29 1.63
N TYR A 139 -12.55 8.03 2.12
CA TYR A 139 -11.82 8.96 2.99
C TYR A 139 -11.65 10.32 2.32
N ALA A 140 -11.19 10.34 1.08
CA ALA A 140 -10.99 11.58 0.32
C ALA A 140 -12.29 12.39 0.18
N ARG A 141 -13.41 11.75 -0.19
CA ARG A 141 -14.71 12.42 -0.30
C ARG A 141 -15.23 12.94 1.03
N THR A 142 -15.12 12.14 2.10
CA THR A 142 -15.57 12.51 3.45
C THR A 142 -14.80 13.71 4.00
N HIS A 143 -13.53 13.86 3.60
CA HIS A 143 -12.69 15.01 3.98
C HIS A 143 -12.71 16.14 2.93
N HIS A 144 -13.67 16.11 1.99
CA HIS A 144 -13.93 17.17 1.00
C HIS A 144 -12.76 17.44 0.04
N PHE A 145 -11.93 16.45 -0.25
CA PHE A 145 -10.98 16.55 -1.35
C PHE A 145 -11.71 16.37 -2.69
N ASN A 146 -11.39 17.23 -3.66
CA ASN A 146 -11.97 17.16 -5.00
C ASN A 146 -11.19 16.22 -5.92
N GLN A 147 -9.94 15.96 -5.58
CA GLN A 147 -9.02 15.17 -6.39
C GLN A 147 -8.22 14.22 -5.50
N ILE A 148 -7.88 13.06 -6.06
CA ILE A 148 -6.97 12.10 -5.47
C ILE A 148 -5.94 11.68 -6.51
N TRP A 149 -4.68 11.57 -6.11
CA TRP A 149 -3.60 11.21 -7.01
C TRP A 149 -2.66 10.17 -6.41
N LEU A 150 -1.84 9.55 -7.25
CA LEU A 150 -0.81 8.60 -6.84
C LEU A 150 0.32 8.55 -7.88
N GLY A 151 1.51 8.13 -7.44
CA GLY A 151 2.56 7.67 -8.32
C GLY A 151 2.49 6.15 -8.49
N VAL A 152 2.69 5.68 -9.71
CA VAL A 152 2.81 4.24 -10.00
C VAL A 152 4.01 3.97 -10.90
N TRP A 153 4.84 3.04 -10.47
CA TRP A 153 6.01 2.65 -11.25
C TRP A 153 5.63 2.14 -12.63
N GLN A 154 6.30 2.67 -13.66
CA GLN A 154 5.98 2.36 -15.07
C GLN A 154 6.09 0.88 -15.44
N LYS A 155 6.89 0.10 -14.69
CA LYS A 155 7.00 -1.35 -14.91
C LYS A 155 5.99 -2.17 -14.09
N ASN A 156 5.16 -1.53 -13.26
CA ASN A 156 4.11 -2.21 -12.49
C ASN A 156 2.78 -2.23 -13.25
N GLU A 157 2.74 -2.95 -14.37
CA GLU A 157 1.57 -3.06 -15.24
C GLU A 157 0.30 -3.50 -14.48
N ARG A 158 0.45 -4.40 -13.51
CA ARG A 158 -0.66 -4.86 -12.69
C ARG A 158 -1.31 -3.73 -11.89
N ALA A 159 -0.51 -2.86 -11.29
CA ALA A 159 -1.00 -1.71 -10.54
C ALA A 159 -1.60 -0.66 -11.48
N GLN A 160 -0.98 -0.39 -12.62
CA GLN A 160 -1.51 0.53 -13.63
C GLN A 160 -2.91 0.11 -14.10
N HIS A 161 -3.10 -1.17 -14.45
CA HIS A 161 -4.42 -1.71 -14.82
C HIS A 161 -5.43 -1.59 -13.68
N PHE A 162 -5.00 -1.80 -12.44
CA PHE A 162 -5.86 -1.65 -11.27
C PHE A 162 -6.33 -0.20 -11.12
N TYR A 163 -5.44 0.79 -11.18
CA TYR A 163 -5.79 2.20 -11.05
C TYR A 163 -6.64 2.73 -12.22
N THR A 164 -6.34 2.29 -13.44
CA THR A 164 -7.14 2.63 -14.63
C THR A 164 -8.60 2.19 -14.47
N ARG A 165 -8.86 1.00 -13.91
CA ARG A 165 -10.23 0.52 -13.63
C ARG A 165 -10.96 1.39 -12.60
N TYR A 166 -10.24 2.05 -11.71
CA TYR A 166 -10.80 3.03 -10.77
C TYR A 166 -10.97 4.42 -11.37
N GLY A 167 -10.61 4.60 -12.65
CA GLY A 167 -10.77 5.85 -13.38
C GLY A 167 -9.66 6.87 -13.14
N PHE A 168 -8.52 6.44 -12.63
CA PHE A 168 -7.31 7.27 -12.60
C PHE A 168 -6.78 7.47 -14.02
N GLN A 169 -6.30 8.68 -14.32
CA GLN A 169 -5.76 9.06 -15.62
C GLN A 169 -4.33 9.57 -15.46
N PRO A 170 -3.40 9.24 -16.37
CA PRO A 170 -2.04 9.77 -16.32
C PRO A 170 -2.03 11.26 -16.63
N VAL A 171 -1.32 12.04 -15.81
CA VAL A 171 -1.23 13.50 -15.94
C VAL A 171 0.20 14.00 -16.02
N SER A 172 1.18 13.25 -15.50
CA SER A 172 2.60 13.60 -15.51
C SER A 172 3.45 12.36 -15.25
N THR A 173 4.77 12.54 -15.24
CA THR A 173 5.77 11.52 -14.90
C THR A 173 6.80 12.13 -13.96
N HIS A 174 7.23 11.37 -12.96
CA HIS A 174 8.32 11.70 -12.06
C HIS A 174 9.40 10.63 -12.14
N CYS A 175 10.67 11.02 -12.34
CA CYS A 175 11.79 10.08 -12.36
C CYS A 175 12.74 10.34 -11.19
N PHE A 176 13.26 9.27 -10.61
CA PHE A 176 14.20 9.29 -9.49
C PHE A 176 15.26 8.20 -9.64
N TRP A 177 16.35 8.30 -8.89
CA TRP A 177 17.43 7.31 -8.92
C TRP A 177 17.28 6.33 -7.75
N MET A 178 17.32 5.03 -8.05
CA MET A 178 17.45 3.96 -7.08
C MET A 178 18.79 3.25 -7.32
N GLY A 179 19.81 3.56 -6.51
CA GLY A 179 21.18 3.19 -6.81
C GLY A 179 21.63 3.82 -8.14
N ASP A 180 22.13 3.01 -9.06
CA ASP A 180 22.61 3.43 -10.38
C ASP A 180 21.51 3.35 -11.48
N HIS A 181 20.26 3.05 -11.11
CA HIS A 181 19.16 2.88 -12.03
C HIS A 181 18.14 4.01 -11.91
N GLU A 182 17.82 4.66 -13.04
CA GLU A 182 16.71 5.58 -13.13
C GLU A 182 15.38 4.80 -13.09
N GLN A 183 14.48 5.24 -12.24
CA GLN A 183 13.12 4.71 -12.11
C GLN A 183 12.15 5.85 -12.42
N CYS A 184 11.07 5.54 -13.13
CA CYS A 184 10.03 6.53 -13.43
C CYS A 184 8.67 6.02 -12.98
N ASP A 185 7.93 6.91 -12.33
CA ASP A 185 6.54 6.71 -11.96
C ASP A 185 5.64 7.56 -12.86
N ASP A 186 4.54 6.97 -13.32
CA ASP A 186 3.45 7.75 -13.88
C ASP A 186 2.62 8.35 -12.74
N LEU A 187 2.41 9.65 -12.77
CA LEU A 187 1.54 10.35 -11.83
C LEU A 187 0.11 10.28 -12.37
N LEU A 188 -0.74 9.61 -11.63
CA LEU A 188 -2.14 9.38 -11.99
C LEU A 188 -3.06 10.22 -11.11
N LEU A 189 -4.04 10.88 -11.72
CA LEU A 189 -5.02 11.72 -11.05
C LEU A 189 -6.44 11.20 -11.31
N LYS A 190 -7.30 11.36 -10.31
CA LYS A 190 -8.74 11.09 -10.41
C LYS A 190 -9.55 12.24 -9.81
N GLU A 191 -10.53 12.75 -10.56
CA GLU A 191 -11.59 13.62 -10.05
C GLU A 191 -12.58 12.81 -9.20
N LEU A 192 -13.06 13.39 -8.08
CA LEU A 192 -13.92 12.70 -7.12
C LEU A 192 -15.40 13.07 -7.23
N PHE A 193 -15.71 14.17 -7.92
CA PHE A 193 -17.07 14.68 -8.11
C PHE A 193 -17.33 15.02 -9.58
#